data_7244f37ac303bef7ed3e18f98f549fec
#
_entry.id   7244f37ac303bef7ed3e18f98f549fec
#
_cell.length_a   1.000
_cell.length_b   1.000
_cell.length_c   1.000
_cell.angle_alpha   90.00
_cell.angle_beta   90.00
_cell.angle_gamma   90.00
#
_symmetry.space_group_name_H-M   'P 1'
#
loop_
_entity.id
_entity.type
_entity.pdbx_description
1 polymer ?
#
loop_
_entity_poly.entity_id
_entity_poly.type
_entity_poly.pdbx_seq_one_letter_code
_entity_poly.pdbx_strand_id
1 'polypeptide(L)'
;MTTSREDLGKDSMNDSGNEVVQERKTVDALSASDDPGRRHIGEGGLNLKPSGRMPAPTSLEQRSGGDQTVGQFSVEDAVFSCRDVNVFYGSKHALKNVNIDVARKQVLAMIGPSGCGKSTFLRCLNRMNDTIPGARVTGSIKLDGYDIQAKGQDVVQLRARVGMVFQKPNPFPKSIYDNVAYGPRIHGVTRSRADLDDIVCTSLQRAGLWDEVKDRLNRPGTGLSGGQQQRLCIARAIAIQPEVILMDEPCSALDPIATARVEDLIEVLRESYAIVIVTHSMQQAARVSQRTAYFHMGELIEVGETDRVFTNPRHRLTEDYITGRFG
;
A
#
# COMPACT_ATOMS: atom_id res chain seq x y z
N MET A 1 9.35 56.17 42.30
CA MET A 1 8.86 55.83 43.67
C MET A 1 8.71 54.32 43.67
N THR A 2 9.71 53.68 44.10
CA THR A 2 9.94 53.00 45.40
C THR A 2 9.23 51.65 45.44
N THR A 3 10.00 50.60 45.24
CA THR A 3 10.67 49.69 46.24
C THR A 3 9.72 48.67 46.80
N SER A 4 9.96 47.42 47.01
CA SER A 4 11.10 46.55 47.34
C SER A 4 10.52 45.17 47.49
N ARG A 5 11.21 44.05 47.10
CA ARG A 5 12.05 43.15 47.92
C ARG A 5 11.26 42.50 49.07
N GLU A 6 11.32 41.27 49.29
CA GLU A 6 12.26 40.19 49.73
C GLU A 6 11.40 39.08 50.30
N ASP A 7 11.69 37.86 50.58
CA ASP A 7 12.86 36.99 50.54
C ASP A 7 12.49 35.58 51.01
N LEU A 8 13.21 34.60 50.57
CA LEU A 8 13.75 33.40 51.28
C LEU A 8 12.89 32.44 52.11
N GLY A 9 13.16 31.20 51.83
CA GLY A 9 13.06 30.02 52.73
C GLY A 9 13.08 28.72 51.92
N LYS A 10 14.07 28.13 51.64
CA LYS A 10 15.12 27.14 52.02
C LYS A 10 14.65 26.06 52.99
N ASP A 11 15.10 24.87 52.57
CA ASP A 11 15.40 23.62 53.33
C ASP A 11 14.25 22.63 53.41
N SER A 12 14.42 21.31 53.23
CA SER A 12 15.59 20.47 53.40
C SER A 12 15.37 19.09 52.78
N MET A 13 16.44 18.46 52.41
CA MET A 13 16.68 17.06 52.11
C MET A 13 15.91 16.07 53.05
N ASN A 14 15.50 14.93 52.51
CA ASN A 14 16.01 13.68 53.06
C ASN A 14 15.96 12.53 52.08
N ASP A 15 17.03 11.92 51.98
CA ASP A 15 17.56 10.72 51.43
C ASP A 15 17.00 9.51 52.16
N SER A 16 16.70 8.45 51.51
CA SER A 16 16.86 7.07 51.93
C SER A 16 16.55 6.15 50.77
N GLY A 17 17.61 5.60 50.28
CA GLY A 17 17.75 4.41 49.54
C GLY A 17 17.26 3.16 50.28
N ASN A 18 16.91 2.19 49.50
CA ASN A 18 17.22 0.81 49.81
C ASN A 18 17.18 -0.06 48.55
N GLU A 19 18.30 -0.67 48.27
CA GLU A 19 18.51 -1.88 47.51
C GLU A 19 17.80 -3.05 48.16
N VAL A 20 17.34 -4.04 47.38
CA VAL A 20 17.38 -5.49 47.69
C VAL A 20 17.04 -6.26 46.41
N VAL A 21 18.03 -6.79 45.67
CA VAL A 21 18.55 -8.17 45.71
C VAL A 21 17.70 -9.22 44.99
N GLN A 22 18.35 -9.83 44.04
CA GLN A 22 18.06 -11.04 43.27
C GLN A 22 17.60 -12.24 44.11
N GLU A 23 16.68 -13.02 43.58
CA GLU A 23 16.71 -14.45 43.79
C GLU A 23 16.47 -15.23 42.50
N ARG A 24 17.54 -15.89 42.06
CA ARG A 24 17.52 -17.08 41.22
C ARG A 24 17.11 -18.27 42.08
N LYS A 25 16.19 -19.10 41.62
CA LYS A 25 16.12 -20.52 42.03
C LYS A 25 16.00 -21.42 40.82
N THR A 26 17.11 -22.07 40.57
CA THR A 26 17.27 -23.37 39.93
C THR A 26 16.66 -24.45 40.82
N VAL A 27 15.94 -25.42 40.27
CA VAL A 27 15.75 -26.75 40.86
C VAL A 27 15.86 -27.80 39.77
N ASP A 28 16.82 -28.69 39.98
CA ASP A 28 17.17 -29.87 39.20
C ASP A 28 16.17 -31.04 39.38
N ALA A 29 16.11 -31.84 38.34
CA ALA A 29 16.06 -33.31 38.24
C ALA A 29 15.45 -34.17 39.35
N LEU A 30 14.57 -35.08 38.94
CA LEU A 30 14.47 -36.50 39.45
C LEU A 30 13.75 -37.34 38.37
N SER A 31 14.42 -38.13 37.74
CA SER A 31 14.71 -39.56 37.53
C SER A 31 13.55 -40.55 37.74
N ALA A 32 13.28 -41.29 36.68
CA ALA A 32 13.09 -42.76 36.50
C ALA A 32 12.05 -43.50 37.35
N SER A 33 11.15 -44.25 36.67
CA SER A 33 10.97 -45.69 36.86
C SER A 33 9.93 -46.29 35.87
N ASP A 34 10.42 -47.23 35.17
CA ASP A 34 9.89 -48.58 34.82
C ASP A 34 8.65 -48.81 33.97
N ASP A 35 8.92 -49.48 32.86
CA ASP A 35 8.17 -50.32 31.94
C ASP A 35 7.50 -51.55 32.66
N PRO A 36 6.43 -52.21 32.17
CA PRO A 36 6.52 -52.98 30.93
C PRO A 36 5.20 -53.14 30.12
N GLY A 37 5.35 -53.34 28.81
CA GLY A 37 4.19 -53.71 27.98
C GLY A 37 4.53 -53.94 26.48
N ARG A 38 5.51 -54.80 26.16
CA ARG A 38 5.72 -55.33 24.82
C ARG A 38 4.49 -56.03 24.28
N ARG A 39 3.99 -55.55 23.15
CA ARG A 39 3.34 -56.43 22.16
C ARG A 39 3.92 -56.15 20.77
N HIS A 40 4.58 -57.16 20.23
CA HIS A 40 4.94 -57.29 18.84
C HIS A 40 3.70 -57.26 17.97
N ILE A 41 3.66 -56.41 16.94
CA ILE A 41 2.86 -56.65 15.75
C ILE A 41 3.67 -56.15 14.53
N GLY A 42 3.99 -57.08 13.67
CA GLY A 42 4.08 -57.18 12.24
C GLY A 42 4.78 -56.07 11.45
N GLU A 43 5.91 -56.41 10.87
CA GLU A 43 6.53 -55.80 9.71
C GLU A 43 5.52 -55.80 8.54
N GLY A 44 4.94 -54.68 8.23
CA GLY A 44 4.27 -54.38 6.97
C GLY A 44 5.03 -53.27 6.24
N GLY A 45 6.02 -53.66 5.46
CA GLY A 45 6.77 -52.78 4.59
C GLY A 45 5.85 -52.13 3.55
N LEU A 46 5.46 -50.89 3.74
CA LEU A 46 4.85 -50.06 2.71
C LEU A 46 5.95 -49.57 1.77
N ASN A 47 6.02 -50.24 0.65
CA ASN A 47 6.85 -49.96 -0.50
C ASN A 47 6.32 -48.68 -1.19
N LEU A 48 6.69 -47.49 -0.70
CA LEU A 48 6.43 -46.20 -1.36
C LEU A 48 7.38 -46.08 -2.55
N LYS A 49 6.91 -46.48 -3.73
CA LYS A 49 7.53 -46.08 -4.99
C LYS A 49 7.61 -44.55 -5.02
N PRO A 50 8.75 -43.97 -5.36
CA PRO A 50 8.83 -42.52 -5.62
C PRO A 50 8.10 -42.23 -6.93
N SER A 51 6.84 -41.87 -6.84
CA SER A 51 6.05 -41.39 -7.96
C SER A 51 6.27 -39.89 -8.15
N GLY A 52 6.72 -39.55 -9.33
CA GLY A 52 6.65 -38.18 -9.84
C GLY A 52 7.91 -37.35 -9.59
N ARG A 53 8.84 -37.45 -10.54
CA ARG A 53 9.77 -36.38 -10.84
C ARG A 53 8.94 -35.09 -10.96
N MET A 54 9.11 -34.14 -10.05
CA MET A 54 8.61 -32.77 -10.24
C MET A 54 9.09 -32.30 -11.61
N PRO A 55 8.23 -31.69 -12.44
CA PRO A 55 8.69 -31.11 -13.68
C PRO A 55 9.83 -30.15 -13.35
N ALA A 56 10.93 -30.26 -14.06
CA ALA A 56 12.06 -29.34 -13.97
C ALA A 56 11.51 -27.93 -14.15
N PRO A 57 11.98 -26.93 -13.39
CA PRO A 57 11.55 -25.56 -13.56
C PRO A 57 11.74 -25.19 -15.04
N THR A 58 10.66 -24.72 -15.65
CA THR A 58 10.68 -24.20 -17.02
C THR A 58 11.80 -23.19 -17.08
N SER A 59 12.72 -23.35 -18.03
CA SER A 59 13.90 -22.51 -18.21
C SER A 59 13.51 -21.04 -18.12
N LEU A 60 14.04 -20.35 -17.09
CA LEU A 60 13.91 -18.92 -16.94
C LEU A 60 14.46 -18.27 -18.21
N GLU A 61 13.62 -17.53 -18.93
CA GLU A 61 14.05 -16.83 -20.13
C GLU A 61 15.13 -15.83 -19.76
N GLN A 62 16.36 -16.09 -20.20
CA GLN A 62 17.46 -15.15 -20.11
C GLN A 62 17.22 -14.07 -21.18
N ARG A 63 16.85 -12.88 -20.75
CA ARG A 63 16.81 -11.72 -21.63
C ARG A 63 18.23 -11.29 -21.99
N SER A 64 18.56 -11.45 -23.24
CA SER A 64 19.58 -10.67 -23.92
C SER A 64 18.89 -9.41 -24.46
N GLY A 65 19.17 -8.25 -23.84
CA GLY A 65 18.93 -6.91 -24.36
C GLY A 65 17.53 -6.57 -24.86
N GLY A 66 16.76 -5.81 -24.08
CA GLY A 66 15.65 -4.95 -24.54
C GLY A 66 14.40 -5.67 -25.03
N ASP A 67 13.27 -5.35 -24.41
CA ASP A 67 11.94 -5.38 -25.01
C ASP A 67 11.01 -6.57 -24.82
N GLN A 68 10.74 -7.07 -23.60
CA GLN A 68 9.35 -7.46 -23.37
C GLN A 68 9.07 -7.77 -21.91
N THR A 69 8.03 -7.12 -21.34
CA THR A 69 7.45 -7.50 -20.07
C THR A 69 7.01 -8.95 -20.10
N VAL A 70 7.44 -9.75 -19.13
CA VAL A 70 6.99 -11.14 -19.00
C VAL A 70 5.62 -11.17 -18.31
N GLY A 71 4.73 -12.02 -18.82
CA GLY A 71 3.39 -12.21 -18.25
C GLY A 71 2.29 -11.49 -18.99
N GLN A 72 1.10 -11.47 -18.39
CA GLN A 72 -0.10 -10.90 -18.99
C GLN A 72 -0.29 -9.45 -18.56
N PHE A 73 0.12 -8.50 -19.39
CA PHE A 73 -0.06 -7.07 -19.11
C PHE A 73 -1.44 -6.53 -19.50
N SER A 74 -2.21 -7.24 -20.34
CA SER A 74 -3.55 -6.85 -20.75
C SER A 74 -4.64 -7.62 -20.00
N VAL A 75 -5.79 -6.98 -19.75
CA VAL A 75 -6.97 -7.58 -19.11
C VAL A 75 -8.24 -7.21 -19.89
N GLU A 76 -9.27 -8.06 -19.83
CA GLU A 76 -10.51 -7.85 -20.57
C GLU A 76 -11.30 -6.63 -20.07
N ASP A 77 -11.40 -6.44 -18.75
CA ASP A 77 -12.14 -5.34 -18.13
C ASP A 77 -11.16 -4.31 -17.55
N ALA A 78 -10.44 -3.63 -18.44
CA ALA A 78 -9.47 -2.61 -18.07
C ALA A 78 -10.15 -1.25 -17.84
N VAL A 79 -9.92 -0.67 -16.64
CA VAL A 79 -10.24 0.75 -16.38
C VAL A 79 -9.13 1.65 -16.90
N PHE A 80 -7.86 1.24 -16.75
CA PHE A 80 -6.72 1.88 -17.41
C PHE A 80 -6.06 0.95 -18.41
N SER A 81 -5.73 1.50 -19.58
CA SER A 81 -4.89 0.84 -20.59
C SER A 81 -3.70 1.72 -20.90
N CYS A 82 -2.50 1.22 -20.58
CA CYS A 82 -1.23 1.93 -20.75
C CYS A 82 -0.37 1.21 -21.79
N ARG A 83 0.11 1.95 -22.80
CA ARG A 83 0.95 1.42 -23.88
C ARG A 83 2.13 2.34 -24.15
N ASP A 84 3.30 1.73 -24.17
CA ASP A 84 4.58 2.38 -24.46
C ASP A 84 4.82 3.64 -23.61
N VAL A 85 4.45 3.57 -22.32
CA VAL A 85 4.55 4.71 -21.41
C VAL A 85 6.01 4.95 -21.07
N ASN A 86 6.50 6.13 -21.42
CA ASN A 86 7.83 6.61 -21.10
C ASN A 86 7.74 7.89 -20.28
N VAL A 87 8.64 8.06 -19.30
CA VAL A 87 8.74 9.28 -18.51
C VAL A 87 10.18 9.78 -18.50
N PHE A 88 10.33 11.05 -18.74
CA PHE A 88 11.61 11.74 -18.71
C PHE A 88 11.56 12.88 -17.69
N TYR A 89 12.62 13.03 -16.91
CA TYR A 89 12.89 14.18 -16.06
C TYR A 89 14.15 14.88 -16.58
N GLY A 90 13.98 15.94 -17.36
CA GLY A 90 15.07 16.51 -18.16
C GLY A 90 15.66 15.46 -19.10
N SER A 91 16.95 15.16 -18.96
CA SER A 91 17.65 14.12 -19.76
C SER A 91 17.50 12.70 -19.21
N LYS A 92 17.02 12.53 -17.95
CA LYS A 92 16.90 11.20 -17.32
C LYS A 92 15.66 10.48 -17.83
N HIS A 93 15.84 9.34 -18.49
CA HIS A 93 14.76 8.42 -18.86
C HIS A 93 14.37 7.57 -17.63
N ALA A 94 13.30 7.95 -16.95
CA ALA A 94 12.90 7.38 -15.66
C ALA A 94 11.99 6.16 -15.78
N LEU A 95 11.14 6.11 -16.82
CA LEU A 95 10.33 4.95 -17.18
C LEU A 95 10.47 4.66 -18.66
N LYS A 96 10.55 3.38 -19.01
CA LYS A 96 10.87 2.90 -20.35
C LYS A 96 9.81 1.90 -20.82
N ASN A 97 9.06 2.27 -21.86
CA ASN A 97 8.12 1.42 -22.60
C ASN A 97 7.21 0.55 -21.71
N VAL A 98 6.61 1.16 -20.68
CA VAL A 98 5.73 0.43 -19.75
C VAL A 98 4.39 0.14 -20.42
N ASN A 99 4.05 -1.15 -20.50
CA ASN A 99 2.78 -1.66 -21.03
C ASN A 99 2.05 -2.41 -19.92
N ILE A 100 0.88 -1.91 -19.47
CA ILE A 100 0.11 -2.52 -18.39
C ILE A 100 -1.32 -2.02 -18.39
N ASP A 101 -2.27 -2.91 -18.09
CA ASP A 101 -3.65 -2.58 -17.82
C ASP A 101 -3.96 -2.69 -16.33
N VAL A 102 -4.87 -1.84 -15.86
CA VAL A 102 -5.46 -1.89 -14.52
C VAL A 102 -6.89 -2.40 -14.66
N ALA A 103 -7.18 -3.53 -14.04
CA ALA A 103 -8.51 -4.13 -14.07
C ALA A 103 -9.47 -3.41 -13.10
N ARG A 104 -10.76 -3.40 -13.43
CA ARG A 104 -11.80 -2.94 -12.52
C ARG A 104 -11.91 -3.87 -11.31
N LYS A 105 -12.26 -3.31 -10.16
CA LYS A 105 -12.54 -4.06 -8.92
C LYS A 105 -11.43 -5.04 -8.53
N GLN A 106 -10.19 -4.68 -8.83
CA GLN A 106 -9.00 -5.43 -8.46
C GLN A 106 -7.93 -4.49 -7.89
N VAL A 107 -7.06 -5.06 -7.10
CA VAL A 107 -5.86 -4.38 -6.63
C VAL A 107 -4.67 -4.82 -7.48
N LEU A 108 -4.03 -3.88 -8.15
CA LEU A 108 -2.74 -4.04 -8.79
C LEU A 108 -1.65 -3.55 -7.85
N ALA A 109 -0.82 -4.45 -7.32
CA ALA A 109 0.35 -4.06 -6.55
C ALA A 109 1.56 -3.85 -7.46
N MET A 110 2.26 -2.74 -7.26
CA MET A 110 3.55 -2.46 -7.89
C MET A 110 4.66 -2.63 -6.86
N ILE A 111 5.55 -3.60 -7.10
CA ILE A 111 6.69 -3.93 -6.24
C ILE A 111 8.02 -3.70 -6.97
N GLY A 112 9.12 -3.62 -6.24
CA GLY A 112 10.46 -3.44 -6.77
C GLY A 112 11.33 -2.54 -5.89
N PRO A 113 12.63 -2.42 -6.17
CA PRO A 113 13.58 -1.62 -5.39
C PRO A 113 13.18 -0.14 -5.32
N SER A 114 13.71 0.57 -4.31
CA SER A 114 13.52 2.02 -4.22
C SER A 114 14.09 2.72 -5.46
N GLY A 115 13.36 3.73 -5.96
CA GLY A 115 13.79 4.50 -7.14
C GLY A 115 13.65 3.81 -8.49
N CYS A 116 13.07 2.59 -8.58
CA CYS A 116 12.90 1.88 -9.85
C CYS A 116 11.75 2.41 -10.73
N GLY A 117 11.00 3.45 -10.28
CA GLY A 117 9.99 4.11 -11.12
C GLY A 117 8.53 3.88 -10.74
N LYS A 118 8.20 3.07 -9.73
CA LYS A 118 6.81 2.74 -9.31
C LYS A 118 5.94 3.97 -9.05
N SER A 119 6.38 4.85 -8.16
CA SER A 119 5.64 6.10 -7.85
C SER A 119 5.62 7.06 -9.05
N THR A 120 6.64 7.02 -9.91
CA THR A 120 6.64 7.78 -11.18
C THR A 120 5.52 7.29 -12.09
N PHE A 121 5.36 5.96 -12.24
CA PHE A 121 4.27 5.39 -13.04
C PHE A 121 2.90 5.67 -12.40
N LEU A 122 2.78 5.48 -11.07
CA LEU A 122 1.55 5.79 -10.35
C LEU A 122 1.06 7.21 -10.63
N ARG A 123 1.98 8.18 -10.60
CA ARG A 123 1.70 9.61 -10.88
C ARG A 123 1.38 9.91 -12.34
N CYS A 124 1.67 9.02 -13.28
CA CYS A 124 1.21 9.17 -14.66
C CYS A 124 -0.31 9.03 -14.76
N LEU A 125 -0.92 8.12 -13.96
CA LEU A 125 -2.32 7.78 -14.05
C LEU A 125 -3.28 8.93 -13.67
N ASN A 126 -2.79 9.93 -12.92
CA ASN A 126 -3.54 11.14 -12.56
C ASN A 126 -2.85 12.45 -12.99
N ARG A 127 -1.86 12.36 -13.88
CA ARG A 127 -1.11 13.49 -14.42
C ARG A 127 -0.41 14.35 -13.34
N MET A 128 -0.01 13.72 -12.21
CA MET A 128 0.75 14.46 -11.21
C MET A 128 2.19 14.76 -11.64
N ASN A 129 2.74 14.01 -12.60
CA ASN A 129 4.06 14.33 -13.16
C ASN A 129 4.09 15.69 -13.88
N ASP A 130 2.95 16.18 -14.35
CA ASP A 130 2.84 17.50 -14.99
C ASP A 130 3.22 18.67 -14.06
N THR A 131 3.19 18.44 -12.74
CA THR A 131 3.58 19.45 -11.75
C THR A 131 5.10 19.53 -11.53
N ILE A 132 5.86 18.61 -12.13
CA ILE A 132 7.32 18.53 -11.98
C ILE A 132 7.97 19.26 -13.16
N PRO A 133 8.75 20.33 -12.93
CA PRO A 133 9.44 21.04 -14.01
C PRO A 133 10.34 20.11 -14.82
N GLY A 134 10.20 20.15 -16.14
CA GLY A 134 10.98 19.32 -17.06
C GLY A 134 10.52 17.86 -17.15
N ALA A 135 9.42 17.48 -16.50
CA ALA A 135 8.81 16.18 -16.71
C ALA A 135 8.13 16.10 -18.08
N ARG A 136 8.33 14.98 -18.76
CA ARG A 136 7.67 14.67 -20.03
C ARG A 136 7.22 13.21 -20.02
N VAL A 137 5.94 13.01 -20.27
CA VAL A 137 5.31 11.68 -20.39
C VAL A 137 4.96 11.47 -21.86
N THR A 138 5.26 10.29 -22.40
CA THR A 138 4.89 9.89 -23.76
C THR A 138 4.32 8.48 -23.74
N GLY A 139 3.75 8.04 -24.85
CA GLY A 139 2.98 6.80 -24.95
C GLY A 139 1.48 7.09 -24.83
N SER A 140 0.69 6.07 -24.62
CA SER A 140 -0.76 6.17 -24.50
C SER A 140 -1.21 5.72 -23.11
N ILE A 141 -1.97 6.56 -22.41
CA ILE A 141 -2.61 6.24 -21.12
C ILE A 141 -4.09 6.56 -21.26
N LYS A 142 -4.91 5.52 -21.28
CA LYS A 142 -6.35 5.68 -21.47
C LYS A 142 -7.10 5.26 -20.21
N LEU A 143 -8.01 6.12 -19.75
CA LEU A 143 -9.02 5.85 -18.73
C LEU A 143 -10.35 5.63 -19.43
N ASP A 144 -10.95 4.46 -19.36
CA ASP A 144 -12.16 4.08 -20.09
C ASP A 144 -12.08 4.35 -21.60
N GLY A 145 -10.93 4.07 -22.20
CA GLY A 145 -10.69 4.31 -23.62
C GLY A 145 -10.36 5.75 -24.00
N TYR A 146 -10.50 6.72 -23.07
CA TYR A 146 -10.18 8.14 -23.32
C TYR A 146 -8.72 8.43 -22.93
N ASP A 147 -7.97 9.00 -23.85
CA ASP A 147 -6.57 9.39 -23.60
C ASP A 147 -6.51 10.54 -22.59
N ILE A 148 -5.94 10.27 -21.42
CA ILE A 148 -5.80 11.28 -20.35
C ILE A 148 -4.77 12.37 -20.67
N GLN A 149 -3.93 12.17 -21.71
CA GLN A 149 -2.91 13.14 -22.13
C GLN A 149 -3.35 13.98 -23.34
N ALA A 150 -4.58 13.76 -23.85
CA ALA A 150 -5.11 14.52 -24.97
C ALA A 150 -5.10 16.04 -24.69
N LYS A 151 -4.86 16.85 -25.73
CA LYS A 151 -4.95 18.30 -25.62
C LYS A 151 -6.35 18.71 -25.20
N GLY A 152 -6.44 19.60 -24.19
CA GLY A 152 -7.72 20.06 -23.66
C GLY A 152 -8.37 19.15 -22.62
N GLN A 153 -7.73 18.04 -22.26
CA GLN A 153 -8.22 17.20 -21.16
C GLN A 153 -8.25 17.98 -19.85
N ASP A 154 -9.42 18.05 -19.22
CA ASP A 154 -9.59 18.68 -17.91
C ASP A 154 -8.96 17.79 -16.81
N VAL A 155 -7.83 18.27 -16.27
CA VAL A 155 -7.07 17.57 -15.23
C VAL A 155 -7.85 17.54 -13.90
N VAL A 156 -8.72 18.52 -13.63
CA VAL A 156 -9.54 18.55 -12.42
C VAL A 156 -10.58 17.41 -12.47
N GLN A 157 -11.24 17.25 -13.61
CA GLN A 157 -12.18 16.15 -13.84
C GLN A 157 -11.46 14.78 -13.80
N LEU A 158 -10.27 14.67 -14.39
CA LEU A 158 -9.48 13.45 -14.30
C LEU A 158 -9.17 13.09 -12.83
N ARG A 159 -8.73 14.06 -12.02
CA ARG A 159 -8.39 13.84 -10.61
C ARG A 159 -9.60 13.59 -9.71
N ALA A 160 -10.81 13.96 -10.15
CA ALA A 160 -12.04 13.54 -9.51
C ALA A 160 -12.34 12.06 -9.75
N ARG A 161 -12.02 11.54 -10.93
CA ARG A 161 -12.19 10.12 -11.29
C ARG A 161 -11.06 9.23 -10.74
N VAL A 162 -9.86 9.79 -10.47
CA VAL A 162 -8.66 9.07 -10.05
C VAL A 162 -8.14 9.66 -8.73
N GLY A 163 -8.61 9.09 -7.62
CA GLY A 163 -8.22 9.52 -6.27
C GLY A 163 -6.78 9.13 -5.95
N MET A 164 -6.12 9.89 -5.05
CA MET A 164 -4.74 9.65 -4.64
C MET A 164 -4.60 9.67 -3.13
N VAL A 165 -3.95 8.63 -2.59
CA VAL A 165 -3.53 8.49 -1.19
C VAL A 165 -2.01 8.46 -1.16
N PHE A 166 -1.40 9.36 -0.40
CA PHE A 166 0.05 9.55 -0.35
C PHE A 166 0.69 8.72 0.76
N GLN A 167 1.98 8.49 0.63
CA GLN A 167 2.82 7.77 1.57
C GLN A 167 2.75 8.38 2.98
N LYS A 168 2.90 9.71 3.08
CA LYS A 168 2.73 10.44 4.33
C LYS A 168 1.30 10.95 4.41
N PRO A 169 0.55 10.61 5.47
CA PRO A 169 -0.78 11.18 5.67
C PRO A 169 -0.73 12.71 5.58
N ASN A 170 -1.65 13.27 4.82
CA ASN A 170 -1.71 14.71 4.56
C ASN A 170 -3.12 15.29 4.75
N PRO A 171 -3.71 15.15 5.95
CA PRO A 171 -4.98 15.79 6.22
C PRO A 171 -4.83 17.32 6.08
N PHE A 172 -5.85 17.96 5.53
CA PHE A 172 -5.88 19.42 5.50
C PHE A 172 -5.92 19.99 6.92
N PRO A 173 -5.39 21.19 7.17
CA PRO A 173 -5.48 21.89 8.47
C PRO A 173 -6.91 22.40 8.71
N LYS A 174 -7.87 21.50 8.64
CA LYS A 174 -9.32 21.67 8.75
C LYS A 174 -9.89 20.60 9.69
N SER A 175 -11.17 20.72 10.00
CA SER A 175 -11.88 19.70 10.78
C SER A 175 -11.88 18.32 10.07
N ILE A 176 -12.15 17.25 10.82
CA ILE A 176 -12.35 15.92 10.27
C ILE A 176 -13.46 15.95 9.22
N TYR A 177 -14.58 16.58 9.55
CA TYR A 177 -15.70 16.79 8.64
C TYR A 177 -15.29 17.50 7.36
N ASP A 178 -14.62 18.66 7.47
CA ASP A 178 -14.23 19.45 6.30
C ASP A 178 -13.15 18.80 5.45
N ASN A 179 -12.35 17.90 6.00
CA ASN A 179 -11.43 17.09 5.19
C ASN A 179 -12.21 16.20 4.21
N VAL A 180 -13.25 15.51 4.67
CA VAL A 180 -14.05 14.62 3.81
C VAL A 180 -14.99 15.42 2.91
N ALA A 181 -15.62 16.45 3.44
CA ALA A 181 -16.55 17.31 2.71
C ALA A 181 -15.90 18.17 1.61
N TYR A 182 -14.57 18.29 1.59
CA TYR A 182 -13.85 19.18 0.69
C TYR A 182 -14.07 18.86 -0.78
N GLY A 183 -13.85 17.60 -1.16
CA GLY A 183 -14.04 17.14 -2.54
C GLY A 183 -15.49 17.32 -3.02
N PRO A 184 -16.49 16.77 -2.32
CA PRO A 184 -17.90 16.93 -2.66
C PRO A 184 -18.34 18.39 -2.85
N ARG A 185 -17.85 19.31 -2.01
CA ARG A 185 -18.16 20.77 -2.16
C ARG A 185 -17.55 21.39 -3.40
N ILE A 186 -16.27 21.11 -3.69
CA ILE A 186 -15.57 21.71 -4.85
C ILE A 186 -16.14 21.18 -6.18
N HIS A 187 -16.45 19.89 -6.23
CA HIS A 187 -16.99 19.26 -7.43
C HIS A 187 -18.50 19.43 -7.58
N GLY A 188 -19.17 20.07 -6.61
CA GLY A 188 -20.62 20.31 -6.69
C GLY A 188 -21.45 19.02 -6.70
N VAL A 189 -20.96 17.96 -6.03
CA VAL A 189 -21.60 16.65 -6.02
C VAL A 189 -22.90 16.65 -5.21
N THR A 190 -23.04 17.57 -4.24
CA THR A 190 -24.15 17.64 -3.30
C THR A 190 -25.11 18.75 -3.64
N ARG A 191 -26.43 18.50 -3.47
CA ARG A 191 -27.50 19.47 -3.67
C ARG A 191 -27.94 20.14 -2.35
N SER A 192 -27.70 19.48 -1.23
CA SER A 192 -28.10 19.96 0.10
C SER A 192 -27.03 19.71 1.15
N ARG A 193 -27.19 20.30 2.34
CA ARG A 193 -26.34 20.01 3.46
C ARG A 193 -26.53 18.58 3.98
N ALA A 194 -27.75 18.08 3.93
CA ALA A 194 -28.05 16.70 4.34
C ALA A 194 -27.31 15.69 3.46
N ASP A 195 -27.33 15.86 2.12
CA ASP A 195 -26.58 14.99 1.20
C ASP A 195 -25.08 15.01 1.53
N LEU A 196 -24.53 16.18 1.90
CA LEU A 196 -23.13 16.30 2.27
C LEU A 196 -22.83 15.58 3.58
N ASP A 197 -23.71 15.70 4.58
CA ASP A 197 -23.58 15.03 5.88
C ASP A 197 -23.61 13.49 5.68
N ASP A 198 -24.49 13.00 4.80
CA ASP A 198 -24.57 11.57 4.44
C ASP A 198 -23.31 11.07 3.74
N ILE A 199 -22.76 11.85 2.80
CA ILE A 199 -21.49 11.51 2.13
C ILE A 199 -20.36 11.44 3.14
N VAL A 200 -20.25 12.42 4.05
CA VAL A 200 -19.20 12.44 5.08
C VAL A 200 -19.33 11.23 6.00
N CYS A 201 -20.53 10.96 6.52
CA CYS A 201 -20.80 9.81 7.37
C CYS A 201 -20.43 8.50 6.68
N THR A 202 -20.96 8.26 5.49
CA THR A 202 -20.73 7.04 4.71
C THR A 202 -19.25 6.86 4.37
N SER A 203 -18.54 7.94 3.99
CA SER A 203 -17.12 7.86 3.66
C SER A 203 -16.27 7.52 4.89
N LEU A 204 -16.58 8.07 6.05
CA LEU A 204 -15.90 7.74 7.31
C LEU A 204 -16.22 6.31 7.78
N GLN A 205 -17.45 5.84 7.57
CA GLN A 205 -17.83 4.45 7.83
C GLN A 205 -17.06 3.48 6.93
N ARG A 206 -17.06 3.74 5.63
CA ARG A 206 -16.32 2.94 4.65
C ARG A 206 -14.81 2.93 4.90
N ALA A 207 -14.25 4.01 5.45
CA ALA A 207 -12.85 4.09 5.86
C ALA A 207 -12.59 3.46 7.25
N GLY A 208 -13.58 2.86 7.90
CA GLY A 208 -13.47 2.26 9.23
C GLY A 208 -13.05 3.26 10.30
N LEU A 209 -13.42 4.55 10.14
CA LEU A 209 -13.00 5.62 11.04
C LEU A 209 -14.17 6.24 11.83
N TRP A 210 -15.41 6.03 11.39
CA TRP A 210 -16.61 6.67 11.93
C TRP A 210 -16.74 6.56 13.45
N ASP A 211 -16.67 5.35 13.98
CA ASP A 211 -16.87 5.11 15.42
C ASP A 211 -15.82 5.77 16.31
N GLU A 212 -14.65 6.01 15.76
CA GLU A 212 -13.56 6.67 16.47
C GLU A 212 -13.69 8.21 16.47
N VAL A 213 -14.47 8.78 15.54
CA VAL A 213 -14.47 10.26 15.31
C VAL A 213 -15.86 10.90 15.32
N LYS A 214 -16.97 10.15 15.31
CA LYS A 214 -18.35 10.65 15.19
C LYS A 214 -18.71 11.76 16.21
N ASP A 215 -18.16 11.69 17.42
CA ASP A 215 -18.43 12.67 18.49
C ASP A 215 -17.48 13.89 18.45
N ARG A 216 -16.54 13.92 17.50
CA ARG A 216 -15.51 14.97 17.38
C ARG A 216 -15.23 15.42 15.94
N LEU A 217 -16.21 15.36 15.06
CA LEU A 217 -16.07 15.71 13.63
C LEU A 217 -15.56 17.14 13.38
N ASN A 218 -15.84 18.07 14.32
CA ASN A 218 -15.38 19.44 14.25
C ASN A 218 -13.94 19.66 14.76
N ARG A 219 -13.28 18.61 15.29
CA ARG A 219 -11.88 18.70 15.71
C ARG A 219 -10.94 18.65 14.50
N PRO A 220 -9.74 19.26 14.61
CA PRO A 220 -8.76 19.24 13.53
C PRO A 220 -8.36 17.81 13.12
N GLY A 221 -8.36 17.52 11.82
CA GLY A 221 -7.92 16.21 11.29
C GLY A 221 -6.45 15.92 11.56
N THR A 222 -5.62 16.96 11.70
CA THR A 222 -4.20 16.86 12.04
C THR A 222 -3.94 16.37 13.48
N GLY A 223 -4.93 16.43 14.36
CA GLY A 223 -4.83 15.93 15.74
C GLY A 223 -5.11 14.43 15.89
N LEU A 224 -5.37 13.72 14.81
CA LEU A 224 -5.56 12.26 14.78
C LEU A 224 -4.22 11.52 14.84
N SER A 225 -4.23 10.23 15.25
CA SER A 225 -3.05 9.36 15.12
C SER A 225 -2.68 9.11 13.66
N GLY A 226 -1.46 8.67 13.37
CA GLY A 226 -0.99 8.43 11.99
C GLY A 226 -1.93 7.51 11.19
N GLY A 227 -2.34 6.38 11.78
CA GLY A 227 -3.28 5.46 11.14
C GLY A 227 -4.68 6.05 10.96
N GLN A 228 -5.17 6.86 11.90
CA GLN A 228 -6.44 7.59 11.77
C GLN A 228 -6.33 8.66 10.67
N GLN A 229 -5.22 9.40 10.60
CA GLN A 229 -4.98 10.37 9.53
C GLN A 229 -4.96 9.70 8.15
N GLN A 230 -4.33 8.54 8.03
CA GLN A 230 -4.30 7.79 6.77
C GLN A 230 -5.71 7.36 6.35
N ARG A 231 -6.50 6.81 7.27
CA ARG A 231 -7.90 6.45 6.99
C ARG A 231 -8.76 7.69 6.70
N LEU A 232 -8.48 8.83 7.31
CA LEU A 232 -9.14 10.11 6.95
C LEU A 232 -8.78 10.54 5.52
N CYS A 233 -7.52 10.39 5.10
CA CYS A 233 -7.12 10.67 3.71
C CYS A 233 -7.78 9.72 2.72
N ILE A 234 -7.98 8.44 3.09
CA ILE A 234 -8.74 7.49 2.29
C ILE A 234 -10.22 7.89 2.23
N ALA A 235 -10.85 8.22 3.38
CA ALA A 235 -12.23 8.71 3.42
C ALA A 235 -12.44 9.93 2.52
N ARG A 236 -11.49 10.89 2.54
CA ARG A 236 -11.48 12.06 1.65
C ARG A 236 -11.41 11.67 0.17
N ALA A 237 -10.56 10.69 -0.16
CA ALA A 237 -10.39 10.25 -1.54
C ALA A 237 -11.64 9.56 -2.10
N ILE A 238 -12.35 8.76 -1.28
CA ILE A 238 -13.55 8.02 -1.72
C ILE A 238 -14.82 8.86 -1.67
N ALA A 239 -14.82 10.03 -1.03
CA ALA A 239 -16.00 10.87 -0.85
C ALA A 239 -16.58 11.40 -2.17
N ILE A 240 -15.78 11.50 -3.22
CA ILE A 240 -16.20 11.90 -4.57
C ILE A 240 -16.50 10.70 -5.47
N GLN A 241 -16.45 9.47 -4.92
CA GLN A 241 -16.70 8.21 -5.62
C GLN A 241 -15.84 8.06 -6.90
N PRO A 242 -14.51 8.05 -6.78
CA PRO A 242 -13.63 7.89 -7.92
C PRO A 242 -13.81 6.50 -8.57
N GLU A 243 -13.31 6.32 -9.77
CA GLU A 243 -13.26 5.00 -10.43
C GLU A 243 -12.02 4.22 -10.02
N VAL A 244 -10.93 4.94 -9.75
CA VAL A 244 -9.63 4.37 -9.38
C VAL A 244 -9.08 5.07 -8.15
N ILE A 245 -8.48 4.29 -7.26
CA ILE A 245 -7.74 4.80 -6.10
C ILE A 245 -6.26 4.43 -6.26
N LEU A 246 -5.41 5.44 -6.32
CA LEU A 246 -3.97 5.30 -6.33
C LEU A 246 -3.44 5.42 -4.90
N MET A 247 -2.58 4.48 -4.48
CA MET A 247 -1.99 4.47 -3.15
C MET A 247 -0.46 4.36 -3.25
N ASP A 248 0.24 5.41 -2.86
CA ASP A 248 1.71 5.44 -2.84
C ASP A 248 2.22 5.08 -1.45
N GLU A 249 2.61 3.83 -1.23
CA GLU A 249 3.12 3.28 0.04
C GLU A 249 2.26 3.61 1.28
N PRO A 250 0.95 3.31 1.28
CA PRO A 250 -0.01 3.85 2.25
C PRO A 250 0.22 3.41 3.70
N CYS A 251 1.03 2.38 3.93
CA CYS A 251 1.29 1.81 5.26
C CYS A 251 2.72 2.01 5.75
N SER A 252 3.62 2.63 4.98
CA SER A 252 5.06 2.69 5.29
C SER A 252 5.41 3.45 6.59
N ALA A 253 4.53 4.34 7.02
CA ALA A 253 4.72 5.16 8.24
C ALA A 253 3.80 4.72 9.40
N LEU A 254 3.15 3.55 9.31
CA LEU A 254 2.17 3.06 10.26
C LEU A 254 2.72 1.93 11.12
N ASP A 255 2.20 1.82 12.34
CA ASP A 255 2.41 0.65 13.19
C ASP A 255 1.69 -0.60 12.62
N PRO A 256 2.04 -1.82 13.09
CA PRO A 256 1.46 -3.05 12.55
C PRO A 256 -0.07 -3.13 12.68
N ILE A 257 -0.66 -2.59 13.75
CA ILE A 257 -2.12 -2.62 13.97
C ILE A 257 -2.81 -1.67 12.98
N ALA A 258 -2.28 -0.46 12.82
CA ALA A 258 -2.80 0.50 11.86
C ALA A 258 -2.62 -0.01 10.41
N THR A 259 -1.50 -0.70 10.12
CA THR A 259 -1.26 -1.35 8.83
C THR A 259 -2.32 -2.40 8.52
N ALA A 260 -2.60 -3.32 9.45
CA ALA A 260 -3.62 -4.35 9.27
C ALA A 260 -5.00 -3.73 8.96
N ARG A 261 -5.39 -2.68 9.70
CA ARG A 261 -6.67 -1.97 9.45
C ARG A 261 -6.74 -1.33 8.05
N VAL A 262 -5.62 -0.81 7.53
CA VAL A 262 -5.58 -0.25 6.17
C VAL A 262 -5.62 -1.36 5.12
N GLU A 263 -5.00 -2.51 5.38
CA GLU A 263 -5.07 -3.68 4.50
C GLU A 263 -6.50 -4.25 4.41
N ASP A 264 -7.18 -4.43 5.57
CA ASP A 264 -8.59 -4.83 5.61
C ASP A 264 -9.48 -3.83 4.86
N LEU A 265 -9.18 -2.53 5.00
CA LEU A 265 -9.90 -1.49 4.27
C LEU A 265 -9.69 -1.58 2.75
N ILE A 266 -8.47 -1.87 2.28
CA ILE A 266 -8.19 -2.06 0.85
C ILE A 266 -9.02 -3.22 0.29
N GLU A 267 -9.14 -4.32 1.04
CA GLU A 267 -9.94 -5.48 0.65
C GLU A 267 -11.43 -5.14 0.48
N VAL A 268 -11.99 -4.35 1.39
CA VAL A 268 -13.38 -3.86 1.27
C VAL A 268 -13.54 -2.89 0.09
N LEU A 269 -12.59 -1.97 -0.10
CA LEU A 269 -12.67 -0.95 -1.14
C LEU A 269 -12.57 -1.53 -2.55
N ARG A 270 -11.80 -2.63 -2.78
CA ARG A 270 -11.66 -3.25 -4.10
C ARG A 270 -12.98 -3.76 -4.68
N GLU A 271 -13.98 -4.04 -3.84
CA GLU A 271 -15.31 -4.45 -4.33
C GLU A 271 -16.00 -3.36 -5.17
N SER A 272 -15.63 -2.10 -4.93
CA SER A 272 -16.23 -0.94 -5.60
C SER A 272 -15.27 -0.19 -6.51
N TYR A 273 -13.97 -0.24 -6.25
CA TYR A 273 -12.94 0.55 -6.92
C TYR A 273 -11.86 -0.32 -7.55
N ALA A 274 -11.27 0.15 -8.63
CA ALA A 274 -9.95 -0.31 -9.04
C ALA A 274 -8.89 0.34 -8.13
N ILE A 275 -7.92 -0.43 -7.65
CA ILE A 275 -6.88 0.10 -6.76
C ILE A 275 -5.50 -0.19 -7.36
N VAL A 276 -4.64 0.82 -7.39
CA VAL A 276 -3.23 0.64 -7.73
C VAL A 276 -2.40 1.03 -6.52
N ILE A 277 -1.68 0.08 -5.96
CA ILE A 277 -0.86 0.30 -4.76
C ILE A 277 0.63 0.13 -5.06
N VAL A 278 1.43 1.10 -4.66
CA VAL A 278 2.89 0.95 -4.56
C VAL A 278 3.22 0.49 -3.16
N THR A 279 4.02 -0.54 -3.03
CA THR A 279 4.51 -0.99 -1.72
C THR A 279 5.91 -1.60 -1.81
N HIS A 280 6.68 -1.46 -0.75
CA HIS A 280 7.94 -2.17 -0.54
C HIS A 280 7.75 -3.47 0.25
N SER A 281 6.58 -3.67 0.86
CA SER A 281 6.26 -4.89 1.60
C SER A 281 5.70 -5.96 0.68
N MET A 282 6.49 -7.01 0.45
CA MET A 282 6.04 -8.18 -0.32
C MET A 282 4.85 -8.88 0.36
N GLN A 283 4.86 -8.93 1.70
CA GLN A 283 3.76 -9.51 2.47
C GLN A 283 2.46 -8.73 2.29
N GLN A 284 2.53 -7.39 2.25
CA GLN A 284 1.39 -6.55 1.96
C GLN A 284 0.88 -6.80 0.54
N ALA A 285 1.76 -6.75 -0.47
CA ALA A 285 1.39 -7.02 -1.85
C ALA A 285 0.70 -8.39 -1.99
N ALA A 286 1.26 -9.43 -1.39
CA ALA A 286 0.70 -10.78 -1.44
C ALA A 286 -0.69 -10.89 -0.78
N ARG A 287 -0.96 -10.10 0.26
CA ARG A 287 -2.25 -10.14 0.97
C ARG A 287 -3.36 -9.37 0.26
N VAL A 288 -3.05 -8.17 -0.23
CA VAL A 288 -4.11 -7.25 -0.68
C VAL A 288 -4.35 -7.26 -2.18
N SER A 289 -3.43 -7.80 -3.00
CA SER A 289 -3.52 -7.66 -4.45
C SER A 289 -3.93 -8.95 -5.16
N GLN A 290 -4.68 -8.81 -6.25
CA GLN A 290 -4.99 -9.89 -7.17
C GLN A 290 -3.97 -9.96 -8.30
N ARG A 291 -3.34 -8.84 -8.62
CA ARG A 291 -2.27 -8.78 -9.63
C ARG A 291 -1.06 -8.03 -9.08
N THR A 292 0.11 -8.49 -9.44
CA THR A 292 1.39 -7.88 -9.04
C THR A 292 2.25 -7.58 -10.26
N ALA A 293 2.84 -6.37 -10.27
CA ALA A 293 3.74 -5.87 -11.28
C ALA A 293 5.11 -5.57 -10.65
N TYR A 294 6.15 -6.21 -11.14
CA TYR A 294 7.52 -6.01 -10.67
C TYR A 294 8.27 -5.02 -11.58
N PHE A 295 8.74 -3.94 -10.98
CA PHE A 295 9.52 -2.89 -11.65
C PHE A 295 11.00 -2.97 -11.28
N HIS A 296 11.86 -2.77 -12.27
CA HIS A 296 13.31 -2.69 -12.09
C HIS A 296 13.92 -1.65 -13.04
N MET A 297 14.70 -0.71 -12.53
CA MET A 297 15.43 0.33 -13.30
C MET A 297 14.61 1.05 -14.38
N GLY A 298 13.37 1.37 -14.08
CA GLY A 298 12.44 2.08 -14.97
C GLY A 298 11.68 1.19 -15.96
N GLU A 299 11.84 -0.11 -15.87
CA GLU A 299 11.18 -1.10 -16.73
C GLU A 299 10.19 -1.94 -15.94
N LEU A 300 9.08 -2.33 -16.57
CA LEU A 300 8.18 -3.35 -16.08
C LEU A 300 8.73 -4.71 -16.52
N ILE A 301 9.20 -5.49 -15.55
CA ILE A 301 9.86 -6.77 -15.80
C ILE A 301 8.85 -7.91 -15.92
N GLU A 302 7.96 -8.00 -14.93
CA GLU A 302 6.97 -9.07 -14.88
C GLU A 302 5.65 -8.55 -14.31
N VAL A 303 4.53 -9.06 -14.87
CA VAL A 303 3.19 -8.79 -14.35
C VAL A 303 2.32 -10.03 -14.50
N GLY A 304 1.52 -10.31 -13.47
CA GLY A 304 0.64 -11.47 -13.47
C GLY A 304 -0.24 -11.54 -12.23
N GLU A 305 -0.92 -12.66 -12.08
CA GLU A 305 -1.63 -13.00 -10.85
C GLU A 305 -0.64 -13.02 -9.68
N THR A 306 -1.04 -12.45 -8.56
CA THR A 306 -0.18 -12.27 -7.38
C THR A 306 0.42 -13.59 -6.89
N ASP A 307 -0.42 -14.60 -6.69
CA ASP A 307 0.04 -15.93 -6.23
C ASP A 307 1.12 -16.51 -7.15
N ARG A 308 0.93 -16.35 -8.45
CA ARG A 308 1.88 -16.85 -9.43
C ARG A 308 3.21 -16.08 -9.39
N VAL A 309 3.15 -14.74 -9.34
CA VAL A 309 4.37 -13.91 -9.28
C VAL A 309 5.19 -14.24 -8.04
N PHE A 310 4.54 -14.49 -6.89
CA PHE A 310 5.23 -14.80 -5.64
C PHE A 310 5.68 -16.26 -5.49
N THR A 311 4.99 -17.23 -6.11
CA THR A 311 5.29 -18.65 -5.93
C THR A 311 6.09 -19.25 -7.08
N ASN A 312 5.88 -18.77 -8.31
CA ASN A 312 6.53 -19.25 -9.52
C ASN A 312 6.78 -18.12 -10.53
N PRO A 313 7.66 -17.17 -10.18
CA PRO A 313 8.02 -16.06 -11.06
C PRO A 313 8.64 -16.57 -12.36
N ARG A 314 8.35 -15.92 -13.47
CA ARG A 314 8.86 -16.30 -14.80
C ARG A 314 10.16 -15.63 -15.13
N HIS A 315 10.48 -14.51 -14.47
CA HIS A 315 11.69 -13.75 -14.72
C HIS A 315 12.67 -13.86 -13.55
N ARG A 316 13.95 -14.11 -13.84
CA ARG A 316 14.99 -14.28 -12.83
C ARG A 316 15.12 -13.08 -11.89
N LEU A 317 15.03 -11.86 -12.39
CA LEU A 317 15.09 -10.66 -11.55
C LEU A 317 13.92 -10.58 -10.57
N THR A 318 12.74 -11.09 -10.95
CA THR A 318 11.59 -11.20 -10.06
C THR A 318 11.86 -12.23 -8.95
N GLU A 319 12.39 -13.40 -9.32
CA GLU A 319 12.77 -14.45 -8.37
C GLU A 319 13.83 -13.96 -7.38
N ASP A 320 14.89 -13.34 -7.88
CA ASP A 320 15.98 -12.80 -7.06
C ASP A 320 15.44 -11.74 -6.09
N TYR A 321 14.51 -10.87 -6.54
CA TYR A 321 13.88 -9.86 -5.69
C TYR A 321 13.02 -10.47 -4.60
N ILE A 322 12.15 -11.43 -4.93
CA ILE A 322 11.21 -12.06 -3.99
C ILE A 322 11.97 -12.92 -2.97
N THR A 323 13.04 -13.60 -3.38
CA THR A 323 13.85 -14.45 -2.48
C THR A 323 14.89 -13.68 -1.68
N GLY A 324 14.98 -12.36 -1.84
CA GLY A 324 15.96 -11.53 -1.14
C GLY A 324 17.41 -11.73 -1.61
N ARG A 325 17.63 -12.35 -2.76
CA ARG A 325 18.96 -12.55 -3.38
C ARG A 325 19.43 -11.34 -4.16
N PHE A 326 18.82 -10.20 -3.92
CA PHE A 326 19.15 -8.94 -4.54
C PHE A 326 20.34 -8.31 -3.82
N GLY A 327 21.52 -8.35 -4.46
CA GLY A 327 22.76 -7.75 -3.99
C GLY A 327 23.67 -7.43 -5.16
#